data_b50c1e2f0090129ac6721609451159b8
#
_entry.id   b50c1e2f0090129ac6721609451159b8
#
_cell.length_a   1.000
_cell.length_b   1.000
_cell.length_c   1.000
_cell.angle_alpha   90.00
_cell.angle_beta   90.00
_cell.angle_gamma   90.00
#
_symmetry.space_group_name_H-M   'P 1'
#
loop_
_entity.id
_entity.type
_entity.pdbx_description
1 polymer ?
#
loop_
_entity_poly.entity_id
_entity_poly.type
_entity_poly.pdbx_seq_one_letter_code
_entity_poly.pdbx_strand_id
1 'polypeptide(L)'
;MSSFDEREKGFEKKFAHDEELQFKISARKNKYLGEWASKILGYKDEKEKEYVQSVIKADFAEAGDDDVFRKLKEDLKNHSISDDEIRKTMDELNEKAKSDFK
;
A
#
# COMPACT_ATOMS: atom_id res chain seq x y z
N MET A 1 21.23 9.02 34.05
CA MET A 1 21.04 9.70 33.36
C MET A 1 21.07 9.29 32.02
N SER A 2 22.03 8.64 31.57
CA SER A 2 22.07 8.21 30.20
C SER A 2 20.92 7.28 29.84
N SER A 3 20.50 6.39 30.76
CA SER A 3 19.38 5.49 30.44
C SER A 3 18.07 6.24 30.24
N PHE A 4 17.89 7.34 30.95
CA PHE A 4 16.69 8.15 30.80
C PHE A 4 16.73 8.87 29.48
N ASP A 5 17.89 9.44 29.13
CA ASP A 5 18.07 10.15 27.87
C ASP A 5 17.96 9.20 26.68
N GLU A 6 18.50 8.00 26.82
CA GLU A 6 18.40 6.98 25.80
C GLU A 6 16.97 6.58 25.56
N ARG A 7 16.18 6.47 26.61
CA ARG A 7 14.78 6.11 26.51
C ARG A 7 14.01 7.21 25.78
N GLU A 8 14.30 8.46 26.09
CA GLU A 8 13.65 9.60 25.47
C GLU A 8 14.00 9.68 24.00
N LYS A 9 15.28 9.53 23.67
CA LYS A 9 15.74 9.53 22.30
C LYS A 9 15.17 8.33 21.53
N GLY A 10 15.12 7.19 22.19
CA GLY A 10 14.54 6.00 21.59
C GLY A 10 13.07 6.18 21.26
N PHE A 11 12.34 6.87 22.11
CA PHE A 11 10.94 7.14 21.90
C PHE A 11 10.74 8.05 20.69
N GLU A 12 11.54 9.09 20.56
CA GLU A 12 11.46 10.00 19.43
C GLU A 12 11.81 9.29 18.11
N LYS A 13 12.85 8.47 18.14
CA LYS A 13 13.23 7.70 16.96
C LYS A 13 12.15 6.72 16.58
N LYS A 14 11.52 6.10 17.56
CA LYS A 14 10.46 5.15 17.31
C LYS A 14 9.27 5.84 16.64
N PHE A 15 8.93 7.05 17.10
CA PHE A 15 7.82 7.80 16.53
C PHE A 15 8.09 8.16 15.07
N ALA A 16 9.28 8.69 14.78
CA ALA A 16 9.66 9.04 13.43
C ALA A 16 9.78 7.79 12.55
N HIS A 17 10.31 6.71 13.13
CA HIS A 17 10.44 5.44 12.43
C HIS A 17 9.07 4.87 12.10
N ASP A 18 8.10 5.03 12.99
CA ASP A 18 6.75 4.53 12.74
C ASP A 18 6.09 5.25 11.57
N GLU A 19 6.29 6.56 11.42
CA GLU A 19 5.77 7.29 10.27
C GLU A 19 6.42 6.83 8.98
N GLU A 20 7.74 6.68 8.99
CA GLU A 20 8.48 6.18 7.85
C GLU A 20 8.08 4.75 7.52
N LEU A 21 7.88 3.93 8.55
CA LEU A 21 7.46 2.54 8.40
C LEU A 21 6.07 2.48 7.78
N GLN A 22 5.13 3.32 8.22
CA GLN A 22 3.79 3.38 7.64
C GLN A 22 3.84 3.75 6.17
N PHE A 23 4.70 4.70 5.81
CA PHE A 23 4.88 5.09 4.42
C PHE A 23 5.39 3.91 3.60
N LYS A 24 6.39 3.18 4.11
CA LYS A 24 6.95 2.02 3.42
C LYS A 24 5.92 0.91 3.27
N ILE A 25 5.12 0.68 4.31
CA ILE A 25 4.06 -0.33 4.27
C ILE A 25 3.03 0.04 3.21
N SER A 26 2.61 1.31 3.17
CA SER A 26 1.63 1.77 2.18
C SER A 26 2.16 1.63 0.75
N ALA A 27 3.41 2.01 0.52
CA ALA A 27 4.02 1.87 -0.80
C ALA A 27 4.10 0.40 -1.22
N ARG A 28 4.46 -0.48 -0.29
CA ARG A 28 4.55 -1.92 -0.57
C ARG A 28 3.17 -2.50 -0.84
N LYS A 29 2.18 -2.11 -0.05
CA LYS A 29 0.79 -2.54 -0.25
C LYS A 29 0.30 -2.14 -1.64
N ASN A 30 0.55 -0.90 -2.03
CA ASN A 30 0.11 -0.39 -3.32
C ASN A 30 0.83 -1.09 -4.47
N LYS A 31 2.09 -1.46 -4.29
CA LYS A 31 2.82 -2.25 -5.27
C LYS A 31 2.15 -3.61 -5.45
N TYR A 32 1.82 -4.29 -4.36
CA TYR A 32 1.14 -5.58 -4.44
C TYR A 32 -0.23 -5.46 -5.10
N LEU A 33 -0.98 -4.41 -4.76
CA LEU A 33 -2.29 -4.18 -5.37
C LEU A 33 -2.18 -3.92 -6.86
N GLY A 34 -1.19 -3.13 -7.26
CA GLY A 34 -0.94 -2.88 -8.69
C GLY A 34 -0.57 -4.15 -9.43
N GLU A 35 0.25 -5.00 -8.83
CA GLU A 35 0.63 -6.28 -9.42
C GLU A 35 -0.58 -7.21 -9.54
N TRP A 36 -1.38 -7.27 -8.49
CA TRP A 36 -2.59 -8.10 -8.49
C TRP A 36 -3.57 -7.66 -9.59
N ALA A 37 -3.84 -6.37 -9.67
CA ALA A 37 -4.76 -5.83 -10.67
C ALA A 37 -4.18 -5.99 -12.08
N SER A 38 -2.87 -5.82 -12.24
CA SER A 38 -2.20 -6.01 -13.53
C SER A 38 -2.41 -7.42 -14.08
N LYS A 39 -2.37 -8.42 -13.21
CA LYS A 39 -2.61 -9.81 -13.62
C LYS A 39 -4.02 -9.98 -14.15
N ILE A 40 -4.99 -9.36 -13.51
CA ILE A 40 -6.39 -9.42 -13.94
C ILE A 40 -6.55 -8.69 -15.28
N LEU A 41 -5.90 -7.52 -15.42
CA LEU A 41 -5.97 -6.71 -16.62
C LEU A 41 -5.14 -7.25 -17.77
N GLY A 42 -4.24 -8.19 -17.50
CA GLY A 42 -3.36 -8.76 -18.51
C GLY A 42 -2.15 -7.91 -18.83
N TYR A 43 -1.76 -7.01 -17.92
CA TYR A 43 -0.60 -6.15 -18.12
C TYR A 43 0.68 -6.88 -17.71
N LYS A 44 1.75 -6.64 -18.45
CA LYS A 44 3.06 -7.25 -18.18
C LYS A 44 4.16 -6.25 -18.46
N ASP A 45 5.33 -6.51 -17.88
CA ASP A 45 6.54 -5.73 -18.12
C ASP A 45 6.35 -4.23 -17.85
N GLU A 46 6.61 -3.37 -18.82
CA GLU A 46 6.52 -1.92 -18.63
C GLU A 46 5.10 -1.47 -18.26
N LYS A 47 4.10 -2.09 -18.87
CA LYS A 47 2.72 -1.72 -18.63
C LYS A 47 2.32 -2.04 -17.19
N GLU A 48 2.81 -3.15 -16.65
CA GLU A 48 2.60 -3.50 -15.25
C GLU A 48 3.25 -2.48 -14.33
N LYS A 49 4.50 -2.08 -14.64
CA LYS A 49 5.20 -1.08 -13.85
C LYS A 49 4.49 0.26 -13.87
N GLU A 50 4.00 0.68 -15.03
CA GLU A 50 3.25 1.91 -15.15
C GLU A 50 1.97 1.86 -14.33
N TYR A 51 1.29 0.74 -14.36
CA TYR A 51 0.06 0.57 -13.60
C TYR A 51 0.34 0.61 -12.09
N VAL A 52 1.37 -0.09 -11.63
CA VAL A 52 1.79 -0.07 -10.23
C VAL A 52 2.08 1.37 -9.78
N GLN A 53 2.80 2.13 -10.61
CA GLN A 53 3.10 3.52 -10.30
C GLN A 53 1.82 4.36 -10.20
N SER A 54 0.84 4.08 -11.05
CA SER A 54 -0.43 4.82 -11.01
C SER A 54 -1.21 4.54 -9.72
N VAL A 55 -1.15 3.31 -9.20
CA VAL A 55 -1.79 2.97 -7.93
C VAL A 55 -1.10 3.70 -6.78
N ILE A 56 0.23 3.72 -6.77
CA ILE A 56 1.00 4.43 -5.76
C ILE A 56 0.66 5.93 -5.78
N LYS A 57 0.59 6.52 -6.96
CA LYS A 57 0.23 7.93 -7.10
C LYS A 57 -1.19 8.22 -6.60
N ALA A 58 -2.12 7.31 -6.86
CA ALA A 58 -3.49 7.49 -6.41
C ALA A 58 -3.56 7.54 -4.89
N ASP A 59 -2.74 6.73 -4.21
CA ASP A 59 -2.70 6.72 -2.74
C ASP A 59 -2.17 8.03 -2.19
N PHE A 60 -1.23 8.67 -2.90
CA PHE A 60 -0.66 9.93 -2.46
C PHE A 60 -1.53 11.14 -2.78
N ALA A 61 -2.49 11.00 -3.67
CA ALA A 61 -3.36 12.12 -4.06
C ALA A 61 -4.26 12.56 -2.92
N GLU A 62 -4.74 11.61 -2.12
CA GLU A 62 -5.54 11.91 -0.93
C GLU A 62 -5.14 10.95 0.19
N ALA A 63 -5.35 11.36 1.41
CA ALA A 63 -5.10 10.49 2.55
C ALA A 63 -6.17 9.41 2.63
N GLY A 64 -5.77 8.16 2.78
CA GLY A 64 -6.69 7.05 2.97
C GLY A 64 -6.75 6.11 1.78
N ASP A 65 -7.45 5.00 1.99
CA ASP A 65 -7.51 3.92 0.99
C ASP A 65 -8.64 4.09 -0.04
N ASP A 66 -9.50 5.08 0.15
CA ASP A 66 -10.68 5.25 -0.72
C ASP A 66 -10.33 5.55 -2.17
N ASP A 67 -9.27 6.33 -2.39
CA ASP A 67 -8.83 6.65 -3.75
C ASP A 67 -8.33 5.41 -4.47
N VAL A 68 -7.56 4.59 -3.76
CA VAL A 68 -7.04 3.35 -4.31
C VAL A 68 -8.21 2.40 -4.61
N PHE A 69 -9.15 2.30 -3.69
CA PHE A 69 -10.34 1.45 -3.88
C PHE A 69 -11.13 1.88 -5.12
N ARG A 70 -11.39 3.18 -5.25
CA ARG A 70 -12.14 3.70 -6.39
C ARG A 70 -11.41 3.44 -7.70
N LYS A 71 -10.08 3.62 -7.69
CA LYS A 71 -9.27 3.37 -8.86
C LYS A 71 -9.35 1.89 -9.27
N LEU A 72 -9.18 0.98 -8.32
CA LEU A 72 -9.26 -0.45 -8.60
C LEU A 72 -10.65 -0.84 -9.08
N LYS A 73 -11.69 -0.31 -8.45
CA LYS A 73 -13.07 -0.58 -8.85
C LYS A 73 -13.31 -0.15 -10.29
N GLU A 74 -12.87 1.06 -10.65
CA GLU A 74 -13.04 1.57 -12.00
C GLU A 74 -12.24 0.77 -13.02
N ASP A 75 -10.99 0.48 -12.69
CA ASP A 75 -10.09 -0.24 -13.62
C ASP A 75 -10.51 -1.69 -13.82
N LEU A 76 -11.10 -2.31 -12.82
CA LEU A 76 -11.51 -3.72 -12.87
C LEU A 76 -12.99 -3.93 -13.14
N LYS A 77 -13.74 -2.88 -13.41
CA LYS A 77 -15.20 -2.98 -13.57
C LYS A 77 -15.65 -3.96 -14.64
N ASN A 78 -14.84 -4.15 -15.66
CA ASN A 78 -15.19 -5.06 -16.76
C ASN A 78 -14.68 -6.49 -16.55
N HIS A 79 -14.12 -6.77 -15.38
CA HIS A 79 -13.50 -8.06 -15.09
C HIS A 79 -14.25 -8.86 -14.03
N SER A 80 -15.47 -8.49 -13.73
CA SER A 80 -16.34 -9.21 -12.77
C SER A 80 -15.77 -9.34 -11.37
N ILE A 81 -15.03 -8.33 -10.93
CA ILE A 81 -14.46 -8.30 -9.57
C ILE A 81 -15.42 -7.49 -8.70
N SER A 82 -15.87 -8.08 -7.59
CA SER A 82 -16.79 -7.40 -6.69
C SER A 82 -16.06 -6.42 -5.77
N ASP A 83 -16.79 -5.46 -5.24
CA ASP A 83 -16.25 -4.49 -4.27
C ASP A 83 -15.71 -5.21 -3.04
N ASP A 84 -16.40 -6.24 -2.57
CA ASP A 84 -15.96 -7.03 -1.42
C ASP A 84 -14.63 -7.71 -1.69
N GLU A 85 -14.43 -8.24 -2.89
CA GLU A 85 -13.19 -8.89 -3.26
C GLU A 85 -12.03 -7.89 -3.29
N ILE A 86 -12.27 -6.69 -3.83
CA ILE A 86 -11.27 -5.64 -3.84
C ILE A 86 -10.88 -5.26 -2.41
N ARG A 87 -11.86 -5.03 -1.54
CA ARG A 87 -11.58 -4.66 -0.14
C ARG A 87 -10.85 -5.77 0.61
N LYS A 88 -11.27 -7.01 0.40
CA LYS A 88 -10.62 -8.15 1.02
C LYS A 88 -9.16 -8.26 0.59
N THR A 89 -8.91 -8.09 -0.70
CA THR A 89 -7.55 -8.13 -1.25
C THR A 89 -6.71 -6.99 -0.69
N MET A 90 -7.28 -5.79 -0.59
CA MET A 90 -6.59 -4.65 0.02
C MET A 90 -6.17 -4.95 1.45
N ASP A 91 -7.07 -5.56 2.24
CA ASP A 91 -6.75 -5.91 3.62
C ASP A 91 -5.66 -6.99 3.69
N GLU A 92 -5.77 -8.01 2.86
CA GLU A 92 -4.79 -9.09 2.84
C GLU A 92 -3.40 -8.59 2.44
N LEU A 93 -3.35 -7.74 1.43
CA LEU A 93 -2.07 -7.21 0.96
C LEU A 93 -1.49 -6.17 1.93
N ASN A 94 -2.36 -5.48 2.68
CA ASN A 94 -1.91 -4.59 3.73
C ASN A 94 -1.21 -5.40 4.83
N GLU A 95 -1.79 -6.52 5.24
CA GLU A 95 -1.19 -7.41 6.24
C GLU A 95 0.12 -8.01 5.73
N LYS A 96 0.17 -8.39 4.46
CA LYS A 96 1.38 -8.90 3.85
C LYS A 96 2.49 -7.85 3.84
N ALA A 97 2.14 -6.60 3.51
CA ALA A 97 3.10 -5.50 3.51
C ALA A 97 3.63 -5.24 4.92
N LYS A 98 2.76 -5.29 5.94
CA LYS A 98 3.18 -5.14 7.32
C LYS A 98 4.16 -6.24 7.72
N SER A 99 3.88 -7.47 7.30
CA SER A 99 4.74 -8.61 7.59
C SER A 99 6.14 -8.44 7.01
N ASP A 100 6.25 -7.84 5.85
CA ASP A 100 7.53 -7.64 5.17
C ASP A 100 8.46 -6.72 5.97
N PHE A 101 7.91 -5.92 6.88
CA PHE A 101 8.70 -4.98 7.67
C PHE A 101 8.78 -5.32 9.17
N LYS A 102 8.40 -6.52 9.53
CA LYS A 102 8.53 -6.97 10.93
C LYS A 102 9.90 -7.51 11.24
#